data_92af494572bc85bd45ba22b2ab415060
#
_entry.id   92af494572bc85bd45ba22b2ab415060
#
_cell.length_a   1.000
_cell.length_b   1.000
_cell.length_c   1.000
_cell.angle_alpha   90.00
_cell.angle_beta   90.00
_cell.angle_gamma   90.00
#
_symmetry.space_group_name_H-M   'P 1'
#
loop_
_entity.id
_entity.type
_entity.pdbx_description
1 polymer ?
#
loop_
_entity_poly.entity_id
_entity_poly.type
_entity_poly.pdbx_seq_one_letter_code
_entity_poly.pdbx_strand_id
1 'polypeptide(L)'
;ELTMKKNNIKYVLIPAFAAAALFPVLANDNQAKANEDKATTTSTVSNTENTNEKTTNVPTTNNVAKTTPTTPANIANSVKQTPTTNTESTNSASIVDNEIVKPKVPFTVTEYKQKSALELAQLIREKKVTSTELVDLAYKVIAEENPKLNAVLTTENGKIPHAIVEEAYRTAKEIDDRVKAGNLAAKPIDWKEQPFLGVPTLIKGLDELKNGDYTKGVYLNKGKIADKNGPVAAEFAKLGFVILGQTNTPELGTRNITDSKLFGPAGNPWDSTRNAGGSSGGSASAVSSGMVAIASGSDAGGSIRIPASWTGLIGLKPTGHVVKFPLVKDINDAKVYFDKTKINKPKTLIEVPKDLRTLKIAYSLKTPLKDVELSEDGKKAVLKAVAFLREQGFTVEEVNEFPIDGYEGIR
;
A
#
# COMPACT_ATOMS: atom_id res chain seq x y z
N GLU A 1 14.94 -2.75 22.53
CA GLU A 1 15.95 -3.84 22.40
C GLU A 1 15.30 -5.12 22.92
N LEU A 2 14.92 -6.03 22.01
CA LEU A 2 14.52 -7.38 22.37
C LEU A 2 15.79 -8.15 22.70
N THR A 3 16.04 -8.30 23.98
CA THR A 3 17.19 -9.07 24.48
C THR A 3 16.81 -10.55 24.43
N MET A 4 17.27 -11.28 23.42
CA MET A 4 17.22 -12.75 23.46
C MET A 4 18.18 -13.25 24.56
N LYS A 5 17.67 -14.08 25.48
CA LYS A 5 18.51 -14.78 26.42
C LYS A 5 19.57 -15.58 25.67
N LYS A 6 20.84 -15.38 26.06
CA LYS A 6 22.02 -16.06 25.52
C LYS A 6 21.97 -17.56 25.86
N ASN A 7 21.28 -18.32 25.03
CA ASN A 7 21.64 -19.69 24.78
C ASN A 7 22.00 -19.80 23.31
N ASN A 8 23.15 -20.34 22.98
CA ASN A 8 23.84 -20.36 21.69
C ASN A 8 23.08 -21.05 20.55
N ILE A 9 21.80 -20.78 20.36
CA ILE A 9 20.96 -21.35 19.30
C ILE A 9 20.44 -20.18 18.47
N LYS A 10 20.96 -20.04 17.24
CA LYS A 10 20.49 -19.08 16.25
C LYS A 10 19.24 -19.65 15.57
N TYR A 11 18.06 -19.16 15.94
CA TYR A 11 16.79 -19.48 15.25
C TYR A 11 16.41 -18.37 14.28
N VAL A 12 15.95 -18.77 13.10
CA VAL A 12 15.15 -17.92 12.24
C VAL A 12 13.69 -18.28 12.51
N LEU A 13 12.96 -17.39 13.15
CA LEU A 13 11.54 -17.56 13.42
C LEU A 13 10.76 -17.25 12.14
N ILE A 14 10.05 -18.22 11.60
CA ILE A 14 8.99 -17.97 10.61
C ILE A 14 7.71 -17.80 11.40
N PRO A 15 7.19 -16.55 11.55
CA PRO A 15 5.91 -16.37 12.21
C PRO A 15 4.83 -17.01 11.35
N ALA A 16 4.19 -18.05 11.86
CA ALA A 16 2.86 -18.39 11.42
C ALA A 16 2.02 -17.13 11.60
N PHE A 17 1.43 -16.65 10.52
CA PHE A 17 0.55 -15.50 10.47
C PHE A 17 0.07 -15.06 11.86
N ALA A 18 0.87 -14.33 12.59
CA ALA A 18 0.37 -13.53 13.66
C ALA A 18 -0.27 -12.33 12.99
N ALA A 19 -1.38 -12.64 12.47
CA ALA A 19 -2.39 -11.65 12.31
C ALA A 19 -2.57 -10.95 13.63
N ALA A 20 -3.25 -10.08 13.66
CA ALA A 20 -3.88 -9.35 14.70
C ALA A 20 -2.93 -8.37 15.37
N ALA A 21 -3.00 -7.30 14.87
CA ALA A 21 -3.19 -6.06 15.55
C ALA A 21 -3.20 -6.18 17.06
N LEU A 22 -2.07 -6.00 17.62
CA LEU A 22 -1.99 -5.55 18.98
C LEU A 22 -1.03 -4.38 19.01
N PHE A 23 -1.61 -3.22 19.07
CA PHE A 23 -0.87 -2.02 19.43
C PHE A 23 -0.83 -1.87 20.92
N PRO A 24 0.32 -1.63 21.48
CA PRO A 24 0.44 -0.50 22.37
C PRO A 24 1.31 0.58 21.74
N VAL A 25 0.81 1.74 21.90
CA VAL A 25 1.54 2.99 21.92
C VAL A 25 2.80 2.84 22.77
N LEU A 26 3.92 2.47 22.13
CA LEU A 26 5.26 2.66 22.64
C LEU A 26 5.97 3.68 21.75
N ALA A 27 5.40 4.86 21.73
CA ALA A 27 6.10 6.05 21.33
C ALA A 27 6.02 6.98 22.53
N ASN A 28 6.99 6.96 23.44
CA ASN A 28 7.36 8.17 24.18
C ASN A 28 8.42 7.98 25.26
N ASP A 29 9.47 7.22 25.04
CA ASP A 29 10.55 7.27 26.04
C ASP A 29 11.87 7.88 25.53
N ASN A 30 11.96 8.26 24.27
CA ASN A 30 13.17 8.92 23.75
C ASN A 30 13.03 10.40 23.38
N GLN A 31 11.84 11.01 23.60
CA GLN A 31 11.71 12.49 23.53
C GLN A 31 11.65 13.15 24.90
N ALA A 32 11.45 12.40 25.97
CA ALA A 32 11.45 12.94 27.34
C ALA A 32 12.85 13.27 27.89
N LYS A 33 13.90 12.64 27.35
CA LYS A 33 15.30 12.91 27.80
C LYS A 33 16.00 14.06 27.07
N ALA A 34 15.39 14.63 26.05
CA ALA A 34 15.95 15.78 25.33
C ALA A 34 15.41 17.12 25.80
N ASN A 35 14.40 17.14 26.68
CA ASN A 35 13.77 18.37 27.19
C ASN A 35 13.97 18.64 28.70
N GLU A 36 14.72 17.80 29.40
CA GLU A 36 15.02 18.05 30.83
C GLU A 36 16.20 18.99 31.10
N ASP A 37 16.95 19.40 30.06
CA ASP A 37 18.10 20.28 30.24
C ASP A 37 17.84 21.78 29.97
N LYS A 38 16.60 22.21 29.84
CA LYS A 38 16.28 23.64 29.68
C LYS A 38 14.94 24.02 30.33
N ALA A 39 14.83 23.99 31.64
CA ALA A 39 13.88 24.86 32.35
C ALA A 39 14.11 24.77 33.86
N THR A 40 15.14 25.44 34.32
CA THR A 40 15.18 25.87 35.74
C THR A 40 15.27 27.38 35.75
N THR A 41 14.15 28.06 35.87
CA THR A 41 14.04 29.34 36.60
C THR A 41 12.58 29.72 36.81
N THR A 42 12.17 29.65 38.04
CA THR A 42 11.32 30.54 38.87
C THR A 42 10.00 31.11 38.26
N SER A 43 8.85 30.79 38.86
CA SER A 43 8.19 31.72 39.81
C SER A 43 6.85 31.15 40.32
N THR A 44 6.74 31.19 41.61
CA THR A 44 5.55 31.06 42.48
C THR A 44 4.42 32.03 42.11
N VAL A 45 3.15 31.64 42.31
CA VAL A 45 2.12 32.33 43.13
C VAL A 45 0.72 31.71 42.88
N SER A 46 0.19 31.15 43.96
CA SER A 46 -1.10 31.20 44.66
C SER A 46 -2.39 30.71 44.03
N ASN A 47 -3.01 29.87 44.88
CA ASN A 47 -4.38 29.39 44.95
C ASN A 47 -5.46 30.48 44.85
N THR A 48 -6.62 30.13 44.30
CA THR A 48 -7.92 30.33 44.94
C THR A 48 -8.97 29.38 44.37
N GLU A 49 -9.62 28.68 45.29
CA GLU A 49 -10.88 27.94 45.18
C GLU A 49 -12.02 28.84 44.77
N ASN A 50 -12.97 28.33 44.01
CA ASN A 50 -14.39 28.53 44.32
C ASN A 50 -15.30 27.51 43.63
N THR A 51 -16.03 26.83 44.47
CA THR A 51 -17.22 26.01 44.29
C THR A 51 -18.40 26.81 43.71
N ASN A 52 -19.22 26.22 42.83
CA ASN A 52 -20.69 26.19 43.00
C ASN A 52 -21.39 25.27 42.00
N GLU A 53 -22.18 24.38 42.59
CA GLU A 53 -23.21 23.55 41.99
C GLU A 53 -24.34 24.38 41.37
N LYS A 54 -24.94 23.89 40.31
CA LYS A 54 -26.43 23.91 40.18
C LYS A 54 -26.91 22.93 39.10
N THR A 55 -27.60 21.94 39.57
CA THR A 55 -28.58 21.06 38.89
C THR A 55 -29.73 21.80 38.28
N THR A 56 -30.19 21.37 37.09
CA THR A 56 -31.64 21.33 36.77
C THR A 56 -31.94 20.38 35.59
N ASN A 57 -32.73 19.45 35.89
CA ASN A 57 -33.73 18.57 35.26
C ASN A 57 -34.04 18.64 33.76
N VAL A 58 -34.20 17.41 33.25
CA VAL A 58 -34.87 16.90 32.06
C VAL A 58 -36.36 17.25 32.05
N PRO A 59 -37.05 17.35 30.87
CA PRO A 59 -37.98 16.24 30.61
C PRO A 59 -37.96 15.67 29.18
N THR A 60 -38.21 14.40 29.19
CA THR A 60 -38.57 13.48 28.12
C THR A 60 -39.92 13.82 27.46
N THR A 61 -40.04 13.72 26.14
CA THR A 61 -41.28 13.29 25.50
C THR A 61 -41.01 12.49 24.24
N ASN A 62 -41.53 11.28 24.26
CA ASN A 62 -41.74 10.36 23.16
C ASN A 62 -42.70 10.95 22.12
N ASN A 63 -42.44 10.71 20.83
CA ASN A 63 -43.52 10.33 19.92
C ASN A 63 -42.99 9.51 18.72
N VAL A 64 -43.55 8.33 18.61
CA VAL A 64 -43.45 7.35 17.55
C VAL A 64 -44.40 7.73 16.41
N ALA A 65 -43.94 7.74 15.19
CA ALA A 65 -44.79 7.56 14.02
C ALA A 65 -44.10 6.66 12.97
N LYS A 66 -44.71 5.53 12.80
CA LYS A 66 -44.48 4.47 11.82
C LYS A 66 -45.12 4.91 10.48
N THR A 67 -44.42 4.84 9.37
CA THR A 67 -45.05 4.68 8.05
C THR A 67 -44.17 3.78 7.15
N THR A 68 -44.81 2.75 6.69
CA THR A 68 -44.33 1.68 5.78
C THR A 68 -44.41 2.16 4.30
N PRO A 69 -43.72 1.43 3.37
CA PRO A 69 -43.46 1.90 2.02
C PRO A 69 -44.55 1.51 1.02
N THR A 70 -44.74 2.29 0.00
CA THR A 70 -45.52 1.95 -1.18
C THR A 70 -44.67 2.11 -2.44
N THR A 71 -44.57 1.03 -3.18
CA THR A 71 -44.14 0.93 -4.56
C THR A 71 -45.23 1.44 -5.50
N PRO A 72 -44.91 2.02 -6.63
CA PRO A 72 -45.70 1.68 -7.82
C PRO A 72 -44.84 1.31 -9.08
N ALA A 73 -45.54 0.49 -9.82
CA ALA A 73 -45.25 -0.27 -10.98
C ALA A 73 -44.93 0.51 -12.28
N ASN A 74 -44.30 -0.25 -13.17
CA ASN A 74 -44.24 -0.18 -14.64
C ASN A 74 -45.20 0.76 -15.39
N ILE A 75 -44.65 1.50 -16.37
CA ILE A 75 -45.30 1.68 -17.66
C ILE A 75 -44.24 1.61 -18.76
N ALA A 76 -44.36 0.57 -19.59
CA ALA A 76 -43.79 0.46 -20.92
C ALA A 76 -44.67 1.22 -21.90
N ASN A 77 -44.07 1.92 -22.87
CA ASN A 77 -44.61 1.95 -24.24
C ASN A 77 -43.61 2.48 -25.27
N SER A 78 -43.46 1.64 -26.23
CA SER A 78 -42.89 1.78 -27.55
C SER A 78 -43.48 2.92 -28.41
N VAL A 79 -42.70 3.47 -29.33
CA VAL A 79 -43.10 3.71 -30.75
C VAL A 79 -41.92 4.21 -31.59
N LYS A 80 -41.53 3.39 -32.55
CA LYS A 80 -41.31 3.51 -34.01
C LYS A 80 -40.39 4.59 -34.62
N GLN A 81 -39.49 4.04 -35.43
CA GLN A 81 -38.73 4.57 -36.58
C GLN A 81 -39.54 5.41 -37.57
N THR A 82 -38.96 6.34 -38.32
CA THR A 82 -38.20 6.24 -39.56
C THR A 82 -37.95 7.65 -40.17
N PRO A 83 -37.20 7.77 -41.31
CA PRO A 83 -36.15 8.77 -41.49
C PRO A 83 -36.48 9.81 -42.62
N THR A 84 -35.72 10.92 -42.69
CA THR A 84 -35.53 11.65 -43.98
C THR A 84 -34.27 12.54 -43.95
N THR A 85 -33.40 12.24 -44.82
CA THR A 85 -32.59 12.89 -45.87
C THR A 85 -32.34 14.42 -45.86
N ASN A 86 -31.02 14.71 -46.00
CA ASN A 86 -30.36 15.76 -46.83
C ASN A 86 -30.65 17.25 -46.57
N THR A 87 -29.59 18.04 -46.36
CA THR A 87 -28.77 18.66 -47.41
C THR A 87 -27.66 19.54 -46.78
N GLU A 88 -26.56 19.54 -47.48
CA GLU A 88 -25.35 20.34 -47.46
C GLU A 88 -25.40 21.78 -46.92
N SER A 89 -24.34 22.23 -46.22
CA SER A 89 -23.33 23.12 -46.82
C SER A 89 -22.30 23.65 -45.83
N THR A 90 -21.07 23.37 -46.11
CA THR A 90 -19.85 24.18 -46.15
C THR A 90 -19.18 24.70 -44.87
N ASN A 91 -17.91 24.27 -44.82
CA ASN A 91 -16.67 24.98 -44.42
C ASN A 91 -16.42 25.10 -42.90
N SER A 92 -15.48 24.52 -42.49
CA SER A 92 -14.02 24.43 -42.56
C SER A 92 -13.45 24.37 -41.13
N ALA A 93 -12.82 23.37 -40.81
CA ALA A 93 -11.54 23.29 -40.11
C ALA A 93 -11.23 21.81 -39.96
N SER A 94 -10.32 21.34 -40.78
CA SER A 94 -9.68 20.03 -40.66
C SER A 94 -8.96 19.97 -39.34
N ILE A 95 -9.61 19.35 -38.37
CA ILE A 95 -8.89 18.71 -37.28
C ILE A 95 -8.38 17.44 -37.89
N VAL A 96 -7.10 17.42 -38.20
CA VAL A 96 -6.35 16.23 -38.55
C VAL A 96 -6.59 15.24 -37.42
N ASP A 97 -7.38 14.20 -37.69
CA ASP A 97 -7.38 12.98 -36.94
C ASP A 97 -5.95 12.41 -37.02
N ASN A 98 -5.10 12.84 -36.09
CA ASN A 98 -3.93 12.08 -35.72
C ASN A 98 -4.48 10.80 -35.07
N GLU A 99 -4.70 9.77 -35.88
CA GLU A 99 -4.64 8.40 -35.39
C GLU A 99 -3.33 8.30 -34.64
N ILE A 100 -3.43 8.36 -33.32
CA ILE A 100 -2.35 7.96 -32.40
C ILE A 100 -2.16 6.49 -32.77
N VAL A 101 -1.16 6.19 -33.59
CA VAL A 101 -0.71 4.83 -33.84
C VAL A 101 -0.42 4.24 -32.49
N LYS A 102 -1.37 3.45 -31.96
CA LYS A 102 -1.23 2.77 -30.67
C LYS A 102 0.00 1.88 -30.80
N PRO A 103 1.06 2.14 -30.07
CA PRO A 103 2.25 1.31 -30.15
C PRO A 103 1.86 -0.12 -29.82
N LYS A 104 2.41 -1.08 -30.54
CA LYS A 104 2.13 -2.50 -30.34
C LYS A 104 2.88 -2.94 -29.10
N VAL A 105 2.18 -2.93 -27.96
CA VAL A 105 2.75 -3.46 -26.70
C VAL A 105 3.13 -4.92 -26.92
N PRO A 106 4.35 -5.34 -26.58
CA PRO A 106 4.87 -6.67 -26.90
C PRO A 106 4.16 -7.80 -26.14
N PHE A 107 3.25 -7.49 -25.23
CA PHE A 107 2.52 -8.47 -24.43
C PHE A 107 1.10 -7.99 -24.06
N THR A 108 0.26 -8.93 -23.65
CA THR A 108 -1.13 -8.71 -23.29
C THR A 108 -1.28 -8.08 -21.90
N VAL A 109 -2.49 -7.56 -21.59
CA VAL A 109 -2.83 -7.11 -20.23
C VAL A 109 -2.63 -8.23 -19.20
N THR A 110 -2.95 -9.47 -19.55
CA THR A 110 -2.77 -10.63 -18.68
C THR A 110 -1.30 -10.85 -18.35
N GLU A 111 -0.43 -10.80 -19.35
CA GLU A 111 1.01 -10.92 -19.16
C GLU A 111 1.57 -9.75 -18.35
N TYR A 112 1.10 -8.50 -18.61
CA TYR A 112 1.46 -7.34 -17.81
C TYR A 112 1.15 -7.56 -16.32
N LYS A 113 -0.05 -8.03 -15.99
CA LYS A 113 -0.46 -8.28 -14.60
C LYS A 113 0.45 -9.29 -13.86
N GLN A 114 1.13 -10.17 -14.59
CA GLN A 114 2.01 -11.21 -14.04
C GLN A 114 3.46 -10.74 -13.85
N LYS A 115 3.89 -9.68 -14.54
CA LYS A 115 5.27 -9.18 -14.49
C LYS A 115 5.64 -8.59 -13.13
N SER A 116 6.88 -8.84 -12.72
CA SER A 116 7.52 -8.12 -11.61
C SER A 116 7.97 -6.71 -12.05
N ALA A 117 8.28 -5.85 -11.09
CA ALA A 117 8.77 -4.51 -11.42
C ALA A 117 10.13 -4.54 -12.13
N LEU A 118 11.02 -5.46 -11.72
CA LEU A 118 12.31 -5.63 -12.37
C LEU A 118 12.19 -6.19 -13.80
N GLU A 119 11.25 -7.12 -14.03
CA GLU A 119 10.99 -7.62 -15.39
C GLU A 119 10.48 -6.48 -16.31
N LEU A 120 9.58 -5.63 -15.81
CA LEU A 120 9.10 -4.47 -16.56
C LEU A 120 10.24 -3.48 -16.85
N ALA A 121 11.08 -3.17 -15.86
CA ALA A 121 12.26 -2.32 -16.05
C ALA A 121 13.25 -2.92 -17.06
N GLN A 122 13.43 -4.24 -17.06
CA GLN A 122 14.29 -4.93 -18.01
C GLN A 122 13.76 -4.82 -19.45
N LEU A 123 12.44 -4.93 -19.65
CA LEU A 123 11.82 -4.73 -20.98
C LEU A 123 12.03 -3.29 -21.50
N ILE A 124 11.97 -2.29 -20.63
CA ILE A 124 12.29 -0.89 -21.00
C ILE A 124 13.77 -0.77 -21.39
N ARG A 125 14.67 -1.33 -20.58
CA ARG A 125 16.13 -1.32 -20.82
C ARG A 125 16.47 -1.96 -22.15
N GLU A 126 15.79 -3.05 -22.50
CA GLU A 126 15.93 -3.77 -23.76
C GLU A 126 15.20 -3.09 -24.95
N LYS A 127 14.52 -1.95 -24.71
CA LYS A 127 13.72 -1.21 -25.69
C LYS A 127 12.59 -2.05 -26.29
N LYS A 128 12.09 -3.05 -25.56
CA LYS A 128 10.97 -3.91 -25.96
C LYS A 128 9.61 -3.29 -25.64
N VAL A 129 9.58 -2.40 -24.68
CA VAL A 129 8.41 -1.61 -24.27
C VAL A 129 8.88 -0.22 -23.85
N THR A 130 8.03 0.77 -23.99
CA THR A 130 8.26 2.12 -23.48
C THR A 130 7.63 2.30 -22.10
N SER A 131 8.12 3.28 -21.34
CA SER A 131 7.49 3.67 -20.08
C SER A 131 6.05 4.16 -20.31
N THR A 132 5.82 4.92 -21.37
CA THR A 132 4.49 5.41 -21.76
C THR A 132 3.51 4.24 -22.00
N GLU A 133 3.93 3.19 -22.72
CA GLU A 133 3.10 1.99 -22.92
C GLU A 133 2.77 1.28 -21.59
N LEU A 134 3.70 1.21 -20.66
CA LEU A 134 3.43 0.64 -19.33
C LEU A 134 2.46 1.49 -18.52
N VAL A 135 2.54 2.82 -18.61
CA VAL A 135 1.58 3.75 -17.99
C VAL A 135 0.18 3.56 -18.56
N ASP A 136 0.06 3.43 -19.88
CA ASP A 136 -1.21 3.14 -20.56
C ASP A 136 -1.84 1.83 -20.07
N LEU A 137 -1.04 0.75 -20.01
CA LEU A 137 -1.49 -0.55 -19.48
C LEU A 137 -1.93 -0.45 -18.02
N ALA A 138 -1.15 0.22 -17.19
CA ALA A 138 -1.49 0.38 -15.77
C ALA A 138 -2.80 1.15 -15.59
N TYR A 139 -2.99 2.28 -16.28
CA TYR A 139 -4.24 3.04 -16.20
C TYR A 139 -5.42 2.26 -16.75
N LYS A 140 -5.21 1.44 -17.80
CA LYS A 140 -6.25 0.54 -18.31
C LYS A 140 -6.68 -0.46 -17.25
N VAL A 141 -5.74 -1.14 -16.58
CA VAL A 141 -6.04 -2.08 -15.50
C VAL A 141 -6.69 -1.38 -14.32
N ILE A 142 -6.25 -0.19 -13.95
CA ILE A 142 -6.88 0.62 -12.90
C ILE A 142 -8.34 0.92 -13.26
N ALA A 143 -8.62 1.34 -14.50
CA ALA A 143 -9.98 1.63 -14.95
C ALA A 143 -10.90 0.39 -14.93
N GLU A 144 -10.36 -0.79 -15.21
CA GLU A 144 -11.10 -2.06 -15.20
C GLU A 144 -11.37 -2.60 -13.78
N GLU A 145 -10.38 -2.52 -12.89
CA GLU A 145 -10.42 -3.18 -11.58
C GLU A 145 -10.84 -2.26 -10.42
N ASN A 146 -10.49 -0.97 -10.49
CA ASN A 146 -10.70 -0.05 -9.37
C ASN A 146 -12.19 0.16 -9.00
N PRO A 147 -13.15 0.15 -9.95
CA PRO A 147 -14.57 0.26 -9.60
C PRO A 147 -15.08 -0.86 -8.66
N LYS A 148 -14.45 -2.04 -8.69
CA LYS A 148 -14.78 -3.17 -7.83
C LYS A 148 -13.97 -3.18 -6.53
N LEU A 149 -12.74 -2.66 -6.58
CA LEU A 149 -11.76 -2.84 -5.51
C LEU A 149 -11.55 -1.59 -4.67
N ASN A 150 -11.87 -0.40 -5.19
CA ASN A 150 -11.61 0.88 -4.51
C ASN A 150 -10.19 0.96 -3.92
N ALA A 151 -9.22 0.45 -4.69
CA ALA A 151 -7.82 0.36 -4.30
C ALA A 151 -7.07 1.68 -4.48
N VAL A 152 -7.42 2.43 -5.54
CA VAL A 152 -6.78 3.69 -5.93
C VAL A 152 -7.72 4.84 -5.63
N LEU A 153 -7.20 5.89 -5.00
CA LEU A 153 -7.95 7.10 -4.68
C LEU A 153 -8.32 7.87 -5.94
N THR A 154 -9.57 8.27 -6.02
CA THR A 154 -10.13 9.05 -7.12
C THR A 154 -10.86 10.28 -6.60
N THR A 155 -11.06 11.25 -7.47
CA THR A 155 -11.96 12.38 -7.24
C THR A 155 -13.41 11.89 -7.15
N GLU A 156 -14.32 12.79 -6.78
CA GLU A 156 -15.77 12.50 -6.76
C GLU A 156 -16.32 12.00 -8.11
N ASN A 157 -15.64 12.33 -9.21
CA ASN A 157 -15.99 11.85 -10.55
C ASN A 157 -15.37 10.48 -10.89
N GLY A 158 -14.79 9.77 -9.92
CA GLY A 158 -14.18 8.46 -10.12
C GLY A 158 -12.88 8.45 -10.93
N LYS A 159 -12.24 9.61 -11.12
CA LYS A 159 -11.00 9.75 -11.89
C LYS A 159 -9.82 10.10 -10.98
N ILE A 160 -8.63 9.64 -11.32
CA ILE A 160 -7.39 10.12 -10.70
C ILE A 160 -7.23 11.61 -11.02
N PRO A 161 -6.73 12.46 -10.11
CA PRO A 161 -6.53 13.88 -10.37
C PRO A 161 -5.73 14.13 -11.65
N HIS A 162 -6.24 14.98 -12.53
CA HIS A 162 -5.67 15.23 -13.88
C HIS A 162 -4.19 15.63 -13.82
N ALA A 163 -3.81 16.51 -12.88
CA ALA A 163 -2.42 16.94 -12.72
C ALA A 163 -1.45 15.80 -12.36
N ILE A 164 -1.93 14.73 -11.69
CA ILE A 164 -1.11 13.54 -11.44
C ILE A 164 -0.95 12.73 -12.72
N VAL A 165 -2.03 12.58 -13.49
CA VAL A 165 -1.99 11.85 -14.77
C VAL A 165 -1.07 12.54 -15.76
N GLU A 166 -1.16 13.86 -15.91
CA GLU A 166 -0.26 14.65 -16.76
C GLU A 166 1.20 14.48 -16.36
N GLU A 167 1.49 14.55 -15.05
CA GLU A 167 2.85 14.38 -14.52
C GLU A 167 3.38 12.96 -14.78
N ALA A 168 2.54 11.93 -14.66
CA ALA A 168 2.91 10.56 -14.96
C ALA A 168 3.30 10.39 -16.43
N TYR A 169 2.48 10.89 -17.37
CA TYR A 169 2.80 10.85 -18.81
C TYR A 169 4.03 11.68 -19.17
N ARG A 170 4.18 12.87 -18.57
CA ARG A 170 5.37 13.70 -18.77
C ARG A 170 6.63 12.97 -18.35
N THR A 171 6.61 12.37 -17.15
CA THR A 171 7.73 11.60 -16.61
C THR A 171 8.03 10.38 -17.49
N ALA A 172 7.02 9.62 -17.89
CA ALA A 172 7.18 8.45 -18.75
C ALA A 172 7.82 8.83 -20.08
N LYS A 173 7.33 9.90 -20.73
CA LYS A 173 7.90 10.41 -21.98
C LYS A 173 9.34 10.87 -21.84
N GLU A 174 9.70 11.59 -20.78
CA GLU A 174 11.09 11.98 -20.50
C GLU A 174 12.01 10.77 -20.35
N ILE A 175 11.52 9.70 -19.72
CA ILE A 175 12.25 8.43 -19.59
C ILE A 175 12.41 7.79 -20.97
N ASP A 176 11.37 7.71 -21.76
CA ASP A 176 11.41 7.13 -23.12
C ASP A 176 12.41 7.87 -24.01
N ASP A 177 12.39 9.21 -23.99
CA ASP A 177 13.35 10.03 -24.73
C ASP A 177 14.81 9.78 -24.28
N ARG A 178 15.05 9.62 -22.96
CA ARG A 178 16.38 9.25 -22.41
C ARG A 178 16.81 7.85 -22.82
N VAL A 179 15.89 6.86 -22.77
CA VAL A 179 16.18 5.47 -23.18
C VAL A 179 16.49 5.41 -24.67
N LYS A 180 15.75 6.16 -25.49
CA LYS A 180 16.00 6.27 -26.94
C LYS A 180 17.36 6.88 -27.24
N ALA A 181 17.70 7.97 -26.57
CA ALA A 181 18.97 8.67 -26.75
C ALA A 181 20.18 7.87 -26.23
N GLY A 182 19.99 6.97 -25.25
CA GLY A 182 21.05 6.15 -24.67
C GLY A 182 22.17 6.99 -24.10
N ASN A 183 23.43 6.72 -24.50
CA ASN A 183 24.60 7.44 -24.02
C ASN A 183 24.67 8.91 -24.51
N LEU A 184 23.88 9.27 -25.49
CA LEU A 184 23.76 10.64 -26.01
C LEU A 184 22.77 11.50 -25.23
N ALA A 185 22.05 10.92 -24.26
CA ALA A 185 21.15 11.68 -23.42
C ALA A 185 21.92 12.73 -22.58
N ALA A 186 21.34 13.93 -22.41
CA ALA A 186 21.90 14.97 -21.55
C ALA A 186 22.11 14.51 -20.11
N LYS A 187 21.27 13.56 -19.65
CA LYS A 187 21.42 12.84 -18.39
C LYS A 187 21.39 11.33 -18.69
N PRO A 188 22.53 10.68 -18.88
CA PRO A 188 22.62 9.24 -19.09
C PRO A 188 21.94 8.47 -17.97
N ILE A 189 21.36 7.33 -18.31
CA ILE A 189 20.66 6.48 -17.34
C ILE A 189 21.67 5.65 -16.57
N ASP A 190 21.65 5.77 -15.25
CA ASP A 190 22.32 4.83 -14.36
C ASP A 190 21.31 3.77 -13.90
N TRP A 191 21.29 2.64 -14.59
CA TRP A 191 20.41 1.51 -14.28
C TRP A 191 20.70 0.85 -12.93
N LYS A 192 21.88 1.10 -12.34
CA LYS A 192 22.19 0.63 -11.00
C LYS A 192 21.48 1.50 -9.96
N GLU A 193 21.48 2.82 -10.15
CA GLU A 193 20.81 3.74 -9.22
C GLU A 193 19.31 3.87 -9.48
N GLN A 194 18.85 3.57 -10.70
CA GLN A 194 17.45 3.61 -11.10
C GLN A 194 16.98 2.23 -11.58
N PRO A 195 16.95 1.20 -10.70
CA PRO A 195 16.66 -0.18 -11.10
C PRO A 195 15.22 -0.39 -11.59
N PHE A 196 14.31 0.53 -11.25
CA PHE A 196 12.89 0.48 -11.61
C PHE A 196 12.51 1.58 -12.61
N LEU A 197 13.47 2.03 -13.42
CA LEU A 197 13.25 3.15 -14.33
C LEU A 197 12.10 2.89 -15.29
N GLY A 198 11.12 3.81 -15.26
CA GLY A 198 9.94 3.79 -16.14
C GLY A 198 8.80 2.88 -15.68
N VAL A 199 8.96 2.16 -14.56
CA VAL A 199 7.94 1.24 -14.05
C VAL A 199 6.84 2.01 -13.33
N PRO A 200 5.54 1.76 -13.65
CA PRO A 200 4.41 2.36 -12.97
C PRO A 200 4.30 1.91 -11.51
N THR A 201 3.96 2.86 -10.62
CA THR A 201 3.73 2.59 -9.20
C THR A 201 2.64 3.48 -8.61
N LEU A 202 2.22 3.17 -7.38
CA LEU A 202 1.25 3.93 -6.60
C LEU A 202 1.81 4.23 -5.20
N ILE A 203 1.44 5.36 -4.64
CA ILE A 203 1.86 5.81 -3.31
C ILE A 203 0.70 5.67 -2.33
N LYS A 204 0.95 5.09 -1.15
CA LYS A 204 -0.06 4.96 -0.11
C LYS A 204 -0.61 6.33 0.31
N GLY A 205 -1.92 6.47 0.44
CA GLY A 205 -2.62 7.72 0.77
C GLY A 205 -2.29 8.35 2.13
N LEU A 206 -1.38 7.75 2.91
CA LEU A 206 -0.80 8.39 4.10
C LEU A 206 0.39 9.29 3.76
N ASP A 207 0.99 9.12 2.59
CA ASP A 207 2.19 9.83 2.16
C ASP A 207 1.84 10.94 1.18
N GLU A 208 2.57 12.05 1.24
CA GLU A 208 2.34 13.21 0.39
C GLU A 208 2.73 12.90 -1.05
N LEU A 209 1.79 13.11 -1.96
CA LEU A 209 2.01 13.13 -3.40
C LEU A 209 1.51 14.48 -3.93
N LYS A 210 2.37 15.24 -4.58
CA LYS A 210 1.99 16.54 -5.15
C LYS A 210 0.73 16.44 -6.01
N ASN A 211 -0.21 17.36 -5.80
CA ASN A 211 -1.53 17.40 -6.42
C ASN A 211 -2.46 16.23 -6.02
N GLY A 212 -2.05 15.39 -5.09
CA GLY A 212 -2.82 14.27 -4.58
C GLY A 212 -3.53 14.59 -3.26
N ASP A 213 -4.30 13.63 -2.80
CA ASP A 213 -5.01 13.72 -1.54
C ASP A 213 -4.05 13.83 -0.34
N TYR A 214 -4.35 14.74 0.58
CA TYR A 214 -3.59 14.91 1.82
C TYR A 214 -4.50 14.84 3.06
N THR A 215 -5.62 14.16 2.94
CA THR A 215 -6.56 13.96 4.04
C THR A 215 -6.12 12.87 5.01
N LYS A 216 -5.25 11.95 4.57
CA LYS A 216 -4.86 10.74 5.31
C LYS A 216 -6.06 9.90 5.75
N GLY A 217 -7.13 9.88 4.93
CA GLY A 217 -8.38 9.19 5.21
C GLY A 217 -9.30 9.88 6.23
N VAL A 218 -8.92 11.02 6.77
CA VAL A 218 -9.68 11.73 7.80
C VAL A 218 -10.72 12.64 7.18
N TYR A 219 -12.01 12.39 7.47
CA TYR A 219 -13.12 13.12 6.91
C TYR A 219 -13.06 14.64 7.14
N LEU A 220 -12.62 15.07 8.33
CA LEU A 220 -12.46 16.50 8.66
C LEU A 220 -11.39 17.22 7.81
N ASN A 221 -10.56 16.45 7.14
CA ASN A 221 -9.54 16.98 6.23
C ASN A 221 -9.98 16.97 4.78
N LYS A 222 -11.23 16.61 4.46
CA LYS A 222 -11.74 16.53 3.09
C LYS A 222 -11.35 17.77 2.28
N GLY A 223 -10.83 17.54 1.07
CA GLY A 223 -10.38 18.59 0.16
C GLY A 223 -8.95 19.10 0.38
N LYS A 224 -8.22 18.61 1.38
CA LYS A 224 -6.79 18.94 1.51
C LYS A 224 -5.99 18.23 0.43
N ILE A 225 -5.20 19.00 -0.30
CA ILE A 225 -4.32 18.55 -1.40
C ILE A 225 -2.87 18.85 -1.02
N ALA A 226 -1.96 17.92 -1.34
CA ALA A 226 -0.54 18.11 -1.11
C ALA A 226 0.08 19.04 -2.18
N ASP A 227 0.92 19.97 -1.75
CA ASP A 227 1.63 20.94 -2.62
C ASP A 227 2.97 20.41 -3.12
N LYS A 228 3.48 19.36 -2.52
CA LYS A 228 4.79 18.75 -2.81
C LYS A 228 4.79 17.23 -2.64
N ASN A 229 5.84 16.59 -3.15
CA ASN A 229 6.12 15.20 -2.87
C ASN A 229 6.79 15.04 -1.51
N GLY A 230 6.24 14.16 -0.69
CA GLY A 230 6.87 13.74 0.56
C GLY A 230 8.04 12.76 0.33
N PRO A 231 8.72 12.36 1.41
CA PRO A 231 9.93 11.51 1.32
C PRO A 231 9.73 10.19 0.57
N VAL A 232 8.56 9.55 0.72
CA VAL A 232 8.28 8.26 0.06
C VAL A 232 8.13 8.45 -1.45
N ALA A 233 7.32 9.42 -1.89
CA ALA A 233 7.15 9.71 -3.31
C ALA A 233 8.49 10.14 -3.95
N ALA A 234 9.29 10.94 -3.25
CA ALA A 234 10.62 11.36 -3.70
C ALA A 234 11.59 10.17 -3.83
N GLU A 235 11.55 9.20 -2.89
CA GLU A 235 12.38 8.00 -2.95
C GLU A 235 11.99 7.11 -4.12
N PHE A 236 10.70 6.89 -4.34
CA PHE A 236 10.21 6.13 -5.49
C PHE A 236 10.61 6.80 -6.82
N ALA A 237 10.44 8.11 -6.94
CA ALA A 237 10.89 8.87 -8.11
C ALA A 237 12.41 8.75 -8.32
N LYS A 238 13.22 8.81 -7.25
CA LYS A 238 14.68 8.62 -7.31
C LYS A 238 15.07 7.25 -7.85
N LEU A 239 14.33 6.20 -7.50
CA LEU A 239 14.54 4.83 -7.99
C LEU A 239 14.07 4.63 -9.44
N GLY A 240 13.46 5.66 -10.05
CA GLY A 240 13.05 5.69 -11.45
C GLY A 240 11.59 5.34 -11.71
N PHE A 241 10.78 5.15 -10.69
CA PHE A 241 9.36 4.87 -10.87
C PHE A 241 8.57 6.03 -11.47
N VAL A 242 7.53 5.69 -12.22
CA VAL A 242 6.48 6.63 -12.64
C VAL A 242 5.28 6.49 -11.70
N ILE A 243 4.97 7.57 -10.97
CA ILE A 243 3.91 7.55 -9.95
C ILE A 243 2.58 7.90 -10.60
N LEU A 244 1.61 6.97 -10.53
CA LEU A 244 0.31 7.08 -11.19
C LEU A 244 -0.78 7.70 -10.32
N GLY A 245 -0.62 7.70 -8.99
CA GLY A 245 -1.63 8.14 -8.05
C GLY A 245 -1.38 7.62 -6.64
N GLN A 246 -2.43 7.68 -5.82
CA GLN A 246 -2.40 7.23 -4.44
C GLN A 246 -3.36 6.08 -4.20
N THR A 247 -3.05 5.25 -3.19
CA THR A 247 -3.87 4.10 -2.81
C THR A 247 -4.66 4.37 -1.53
N ASN A 248 -5.80 3.69 -1.43
CA ASN A 248 -6.71 3.78 -0.29
C ASN A 248 -6.05 3.37 1.04
N THR A 249 -6.44 4.04 2.11
CA THR A 249 -5.93 3.85 3.48
C THR A 249 -7.03 4.19 4.49
N PRO A 250 -7.09 3.53 5.66
CA PRO A 250 -7.96 3.98 6.74
C PRO A 250 -7.44 5.27 7.37
N GLU A 251 -8.25 5.89 8.20
CA GLU A 251 -7.90 7.13 8.89
C GLU A 251 -6.56 7.00 9.62
N LEU A 252 -5.61 7.88 9.28
CA LEU A 252 -4.26 7.95 9.85
C LEU A 252 -3.49 6.62 9.84
N GLY A 253 -3.99 5.60 9.12
CA GLY A 253 -3.38 4.28 9.09
C GLY A 253 -3.55 3.48 10.39
N THR A 254 -4.53 3.79 11.21
CA THR A 254 -4.68 3.25 12.57
C THR A 254 -5.40 1.90 12.65
N ARG A 255 -5.92 1.38 11.52
CA ARG A 255 -6.69 0.12 11.51
C ARG A 255 -6.05 -0.95 10.64
N ASN A 256 -6.33 -2.20 10.99
CA ASN A 256 -5.84 -3.39 10.25
C ASN A 256 -6.70 -3.75 9.05
N ILE A 257 -7.76 -3.01 8.82
CA ILE A 257 -8.60 -3.03 7.62
C ILE A 257 -8.51 -1.66 6.96
N THR A 258 -8.62 -1.63 5.65
CA THR A 258 -8.71 -0.39 4.89
C THR A 258 -10.16 -0.08 4.62
N ASP A 259 -10.68 0.79 5.45
CA ASP A 259 -12.06 1.27 5.39
C ASP A 259 -12.11 2.60 6.14
N SER A 260 -12.35 3.69 5.44
CA SER A 260 -12.50 5.01 6.02
C SER A 260 -13.85 5.60 5.66
N LYS A 261 -14.36 6.47 6.52
CA LYS A 261 -15.60 7.20 6.23
C LYS A 261 -15.47 8.06 4.97
N LEU A 262 -14.25 8.48 4.63
CA LEU A 262 -14.01 9.36 3.48
C LEU A 262 -13.96 8.58 2.16
N PHE A 263 -13.31 7.42 2.15
CA PHE A 263 -13.02 6.68 0.91
C PHE A 263 -13.79 5.37 0.79
N GLY A 264 -14.32 4.83 1.91
CA GLY A 264 -14.93 3.50 1.95
C GLY A 264 -13.89 2.37 1.91
N PRO A 265 -14.36 1.10 1.85
CA PRO A 265 -13.52 -0.07 1.96
C PRO A 265 -12.67 -0.32 0.71
N ALA A 266 -11.45 -0.86 0.90
CA ALA A 266 -10.66 -1.45 -0.16
C ALA A 266 -10.94 -2.96 -0.26
N GLY A 267 -11.39 -3.42 -1.43
CA GLY A 267 -11.74 -4.81 -1.69
C GLY A 267 -10.53 -5.71 -1.90
N ASN A 268 -10.67 -6.98 -1.52
CA ASN A 268 -9.68 -8.02 -1.77
C ASN A 268 -9.84 -8.55 -3.20
N PRO A 269 -8.78 -8.61 -4.03
CA PRO A 269 -8.89 -9.10 -5.41
C PRO A 269 -9.33 -10.57 -5.54
N TRP A 270 -9.13 -11.39 -4.51
CA TRP A 270 -9.57 -12.80 -4.49
C TRP A 270 -11.07 -12.92 -4.21
N ASP A 271 -11.63 -11.99 -3.44
CA ASP A 271 -13.04 -11.90 -3.11
C ASP A 271 -13.37 -10.44 -2.77
N SER A 272 -13.92 -9.70 -3.72
CA SER A 272 -14.18 -8.27 -3.58
C SER A 272 -15.21 -7.92 -2.50
N THR A 273 -15.94 -8.90 -1.96
CA THR A 273 -16.84 -8.71 -0.82
C THR A 273 -16.08 -8.63 0.51
N ARG A 274 -14.81 -9.01 0.52
CA ARG A 274 -13.92 -8.96 1.67
C ARG A 274 -12.96 -7.80 1.59
N ASN A 275 -12.48 -7.36 2.75
CA ASN A 275 -11.49 -6.30 2.85
C ASN A 275 -10.08 -6.79 2.48
N ALA A 276 -9.26 -5.95 1.89
CA ALA A 276 -7.88 -6.26 1.50
C ALA A 276 -6.89 -6.25 2.69
N GLY A 277 -7.37 -6.03 3.92
CA GLY A 277 -6.53 -5.81 5.09
C GLY A 277 -6.09 -4.35 5.18
N GLY A 278 -5.20 -4.02 6.10
CA GLY A 278 -4.78 -2.64 6.34
C GLY A 278 -3.54 -2.51 7.23
N SER A 279 -3.06 -1.30 7.30
CA SER A 279 -3.56 -0.04 6.71
C SER A 279 -3.11 0.21 5.25
N SER A 280 -2.27 -0.62 4.64
CA SER A 280 -1.88 -0.52 3.23
C SER A 280 -2.75 -1.39 2.32
N GLY A 281 -4.07 -1.49 2.60
CA GLY A 281 -4.97 -2.38 1.87
C GLY A 281 -5.20 -1.94 0.43
N GLY A 282 -5.28 -0.64 0.15
CA GLY A 282 -5.36 -0.15 -1.22
C GLY A 282 -4.12 -0.51 -2.04
N SER A 283 -2.92 -0.37 -1.46
CA SER A 283 -1.67 -0.78 -2.13
C SER A 283 -1.63 -2.29 -2.39
N ALA A 284 -2.04 -3.09 -1.40
CA ALA A 284 -2.10 -4.54 -1.54
C ALA A 284 -3.11 -4.97 -2.62
N SER A 285 -4.30 -4.36 -2.60
CA SER A 285 -5.32 -4.61 -3.60
C SER A 285 -4.84 -4.24 -5.01
N ALA A 286 -4.19 -3.09 -5.18
CA ALA A 286 -3.67 -2.65 -6.47
C ALA A 286 -2.57 -3.58 -7.02
N VAL A 287 -1.63 -4.04 -6.17
CA VAL A 287 -0.56 -4.97 -6.59
C VAL A 287 -1.11 -6.36 -6.87
N SER A 288 -1.97 -6.89 -6.01
CA SER A 288 -2.55 -8.23 -6.17
C SER A 288 -3.44 -8.34 -7.40
N SER A 289 -4.21 -7.30 -7.74
CA SER A 289 -5.03 -7.26 -8.94
C SER A 289 -4.23 -7.02 -10.23
N GLY A 290 -2.96 -6.62 -10.11
CA GLY A 290 -2.08 -6.35 -11.24
C GLY A 290 -2.22 -4.95 -11.83
N MET A 291 -2.83 -3.99 -11.12
CA MET A 291 -2.84 -2.57 -11.53
C MET A 291 -1.41 -2.04 -11.66
N VAL A 292 -0.54 -2.40 -10.71
CA VAL A 292 0.89 -2.14 -10.72
C VAL A 292 1.65 -3.36 -10.16
N ALA A 293 2.93 -3.48 -10.48
CA ALA A 293 3.76 -4.57 -9.98
C ALA A 293 4.22 -4.34 -8.54
N ILE A 294 4.27 -3.09 -8.09
CA ILE A 294 4.82 -2.62 -6.82
C ILE A 294 4.09 -1.35 -6.38
N ALA A 295 3.79 -1.21 -5.10
CA ALA A 295 3.19 -0.02 -4.53
C ALA A 295 3.71 0.25 -3.12
N SER A 296 3.82 1.52 -2.73
CA SER A 296 4.32 1.87 -1.40
C SER A 296 3.40 1.41 -0.27
N GLY A 297 3.97 1.08 0.85
CA GLY A 297 3.28 0.73 2.09
C GLY A 297 4.00 1.26 3.31
N SER A 298 3.38 1.12 4.46
CA SER A 298 4.00 1.43 5.75
C SER A 298 3.52 0.45 6.80
N ASP A 299 4.38 0.12 7.77
CA ASP A 299 4.10 -0.87 8.80
C ASP A 299 4.64 -0.40 10.14
N ALA A 300 3.72 -0.08 11.06
CA ALA A 300 4.02 0.16 12.46
C ALA A 300 3.59 -1.03 13.32
N GLY A 301 2.46 -1.68 12.98
CA GLY A 301 1.88 -2.79 13.71
C GLY A 301 1.32 -3.90 12.81
N GLY A 302 1.86 -4.07 11.60
CA GLY A 302 1.39 -5.08 10.65
C GLY A 302 0.89 -4.52 9.33
N SER A 303 0.89 -3.21 9.14
CA SER A 303 0.21 -2.55 8.01
C SER A 303 0.81 -2.78 6.61
N ILE A 304 1.92 -3.51 6.48
CA ILE A 304 2.42 -4.13 5.24
C ILE A 304 2.10 -5.63 5.26
N ARG A 305 2.42 -6.31 6.36
CA ARG A 305 2.35 -7.78 6.48
C ARG A 305 0.92 -8.30 6.46
N ILE A 306 -0.01 -7.62 7.14
CA ILE A 306 -1.43 -8.00 7.18
C ILE A 306 -2.05 -7.97 5.78
N PRO A 307 -2.05 -6.83 5.05
CA PRO A 307 -2.65 -6.80 3.73
C PRO A 307 -1.89 -7.69 2.72
N ALA A 308 -0.58 -7.84 2.82
CA ALA A 308 0.17 -8.79 1.99
C ALA A 308 -0.31 -10.22 2.19
N SER A 309 -0.50 -10.63 3.44
CA SER A 309 -1.02 -11.95 3.79
C SER A 309 -2.43 -12.19 3.25
N TRP A 310 -3.32 -11.22 3.36
CA TRP A 310 -4.71 -11.36 2.94
C TRP A 310 -4.86 -11.38 1.42
N THR A 311 -3.93 -10.77 0.68
CA THR A 311 -4.00 -10.61 -0.77
C THR A 311 -2.99 -11.46 -1.54
N GLY A 312 -2.22 -12.32 -0.84
CA GLY A 312 -1.27 -13.23 -1.48
C GLY A 312 0.01 -12.56 -1.99
N LEU A 313 0.47 -11.52 -1.31
CA LEU A 313 1.67 -10.76 -1.68
C LEU A 313 2.83 -10.99 -0.71
N ILE A 314 3.99 -10.49 -1.09
CA ILE A 314 5.16 -10.42 -0.23
C ILE A 314 5.16 -9.08 0.49
N GLY A 315 5.07 -9.16 1.83
CA GLY A 315 5.14 -8.01 2.74
C GLY A 315 6.37 -8.11 3.63
N LEU A 316 7.43 -7.37 3.31
CA LEU A 316 8.65 -7.32 4.09
C LEU A 316 8.61 -6.14 5.07
N LYS A 317 8.84 -6.44 6.35
CA LYS A 317 9.08 -5.42 7.38
C LYS A 317 10.50 -5.60 7.93
N PRO A 318 11.49 -4.85 7.43
CA PRO A 318 12.82 -4.81 8.03
C PRO A 318 12.79 -4.41 9.50
N THR A 319 13.86 -4.69 10.23
CA THR A 319 14.00 -4.29 11.64
C THR A 319 13.83 -2.78 11.80
N GLY A 320 13.02 -2.38 12.77
CA GLY A 320 12.66 -0.99 13.07
C GLY A 320 11.21 -0.86 13.54
N HIS A 321 10.86 0.26 14.17
CA HIS A 321 9.51 0.48 14.73
C HIS A 321 8.48 0.72 13.61
N VAL A 322 8.65 1.80 12.86
CA VAL A 322 7.81 2.13 11.70
C VAL A 322 8.66 2.04 10.45
N VAL A 323 8.17 1.29 9.48
CA VAL A 323 8.89 1.06 8.23
C VAL A 323 8.04 1.50 7.06
N LYS A 324 8.65 2.20 6.12
CA LYS A 324 8.12 2.51 4.79
C LYS A 324 8.76 1.52 3.81
N PHE A 325 7.98 0.62 3.25
CA PHE A 325 8.46 -0.42 2.34
C PHE A 325 7.35 -0.84 1.38
N PRO A 326 7.65 -1.21 0.13
CA PRO A 326 6.63 -1.59 -0.81
C PRO A 326 6.02 -2.98 -0.53
N LEU A 327 4.80 -3.17 -1.06
CA LEU A 327 4.23 -4.48 -1.30
C LEU A 327 4.57 -4.91 -2.73
N VAL A 328 4.94 -6.17 -2.91
CA VAL A 328 5.41 -6.72 -4.17
C VAL A 328 4.90 -8.15 -4.40
N LYS A 329 4.91 -8.58 -5.65
CA LYS A 329 4.64 -9.98 -6.04
C LYS A 329 5.90 -10.84 -6.06
N ASP A 330 7.05 -10.24 -6.33
CA ASP A 330 8.33 -10.92 -6.47
C ASP A 330 9.34 -10.50 -5.39
N ILE A 331 10.03 -11.49 -4.81
CA ILE A 331 11.00 -11.26 -3.73
C ILE A 331 12.22 -10.46 -4.20
N ASN A 332 12.58 -10.55 -5.48
CA ASN A 332 13.71 -9.80 -6.02
C ASN A 332 13.41 -8.31 -6.09
N ASP A 333 12.15 -7.92 -6.36
CA ASP A 333 11.71 -6.53 -6.28
C ASP A 333 11.91 -5.98 -4.86
N ALA A 334 11.50 -6.74 -3.84
CA ALA A 334 11.72 -6.37 -2.44
C ALA A 334 13.20 -6.28 -2.10
N LYS A 335 14.00 -7.25 -2.55
CA LYS A 335 15.44 -7.29 -2.31
C LYS A 335 16.15 -6.08 -2.91
N VAL A 336 15.88 -5.77 -4.18
CA VAL A 336 16.52 -4.64 -4.87
C VAL A 336 16.09 -3.32 -4.24
N TYR A 337 14.81 -3.17 -3.88
CA TYR A 337 14.33 -1.99 -3.17
C TYR A 337 15.06 -1.83 -1.82
N PHE A 338 15.17 -2.91 -1.02
CA PHE A 338 15.89 -2.90 0.25
C PHE A 338 17.37 -2.52 0.11
N ASP A 339 18.05 -3.08 -0.90
CA ASP A 339 19.47 -2.81 -1.14
C ASP A 339 19.71 -1.34 -1.52
N LYS A 340 18.77 -0.71 -2.22
CA LYS A 340 18.87 0.68 -2.70
C LYS A 340 18.44 1.71 -1.68
N THR A 341 17.54 1.35 -0.77
CA THR A 341 17.08 2.25 0.26
C THR A 341 17.91 2.09 1.54
N LYS A 342 18.07 3.17 2.29
CA LYS A 342 18.80 3.15 3.58
C LYS A 342 17.90 2.77 4.75
N ILE A 343 16.78 2.08 4.46
CA ILE A 343 15.80 1.73 5.48
C ILE A 343 16.45 0.81 6.52
N ASN A 344 16.66 1.35 7.71
CA ASN A 344 17.04 0.62 8.93
C ASN A 344 18.04 -0.52 8.72
N LYS A 345 19.09 -0.29 7.91
CA LYS A 345 20.18 -1.25 7.83
C LYS A 345 20.79 -1.38 9.21
N PRO A 346 20.84 -2.58 9.80
CA PRO A 346 21.45 -2.77 11.12
C PRO A 346 22.90 -2.31 11.08
N LYS A 347 23.35 -1.65 12.14
CA LYS A 347 24.74 -1.20 12.28
C LYS A 347 25.69 -2.39 12.31
N THR A 348 25.21 -3.56 12.73
CA THR A 348 25.95 -4.81 12.76
C THR A 348 25.21 -5.80 11.88
N LEU A 349 25.83 -6.21 10.78
CA LEU A 349 25.34 -7.29 9.96
C LEU A 349 25.62 -8.60 10.68
N ILE A 350 24.57 -9.43 10.85
CA ILE A 350 24.77 -10.82 11.22
C ILE A 350 25.37 -11.49 9.98
N GLU A 351 26.53 -12.14 10.11
CA GLU A 351 27.07 -12.94 9.03
C GLU A 351 26.07 -14.04 8.68
N VAL A 352 25.59 -14.00 7.45
CA VAL A 352 24.70 -15.04 6.93
C VAL A 352 25.60 -16.21 6.54
N PRO A 353 25.36 -17.43 7.07
CA PRO A 353 26.15 -18.60 6.69
C PRO A 353 26.13 -18.81 5.18
N LYS A 354 27.25 -19.24 4.59
CA LYS A 354 27.31 -19.59 3.16
C LYS A 354 26.30 -20.68 2.80
N ASP A 355 26.16 -21.68 3.67
CA ASP A 355 25.08 -22.66 3.57
C ASP A 355 24.00 -22.36 4.60
N LEU A 356 22.84 -21.88 4.12
CA LEU A 356 21.69 -21.57 4.95
C LEU A 356 21.10 -22.79 5.66
N ARG A 357 21.38 -24.01 5.17
CA ARG A 357 20.89 -25.26 5.79
C ARG A 357 21.52 -25.55 7.14
N THR A 358 22.60 -24.87 7.48
CA THR A 358 23.19 -24.91 8.83
C THR A 358 22.36 -24.16 9.89
N LEU A 359 21.37 -23.35 9.44
CA LEU A 359 20.45 -22.65 10.32
C LEU A 359 19.34 -23.59 10.78
N LYS A 360 18.99 -23.51 12.05
CA LYS A 360 17.78 -24.12 12.59
C LYS A 360 16.61 -23.17 12.42
N ILE A 361 15.52 -23.67 11.89
CA ILE A 361 14.27 -22.94 11.68
C ILE A 361 13.27 -23.40 12.73
N ALA A 362 12.68 -22.47 13.47
CA ALA A 362 11.61 -22.76 14.39
C ALA A 362 10.25 -22.37 13.82
N TYR A 363 9.21 -23.15 14.09
CA TYR A 363 7.83 -22.78 13.78
C TYR A 363 6.93 -23.04 14.99
N SER A 364 5.79 -22.36 15.04
CA SER A 364 4.76 -22.59 16.04
C SER A 364 3.39 -22.64 15.39
N LEU A 365 2.54 -23.56 15.86
CA LEU A 365 1.11 -23.62 15.53
C LEU A 365 0.25 -22.92 16.59
N LYS A 366 0.88 -22.34 17.62
CA LYS A 366 0.21 -21.53 18.64
C LYS A 366 0.29 -20.06 18.29
N THR A 367 -0.72 -19.32 18.64
CA THR A 367 -0.68 -17.86 18.57
C THR A 367 -0.08 -17.30 19.86
N PRO A 368 0.57 -16.12 19.83
CA PRO A 368 1.01 -15.46 21.06
C PRO A 368 -0.15 -14.85 21.85
N LEU A 369 -1.36 -14.89 21.27
CA LEU A 369 -2.55 -14.31 21.87
C LEU A 369 -3.25 -15.36 22.73
N LYS A 370 -3.50 -15.00 23.98
CA LYS A 370 -4.33 -15.81 24.86
C LYS A 370 -5.75 -15.89 24.31
N ASP A 371 -6.33 -17.07 24.31
CA ASP A 371 -7.70 -17.33 23.87
C ASP A 371 -7.94 -17.15 22.35
N VAL A 372 -6.86 -17.09 21.53
CA VAL A 372 -6.95 -17.09 20.07
C VAL A 372 -6.24 -18.31 19.52
N GLU A 373 -6.97 -19.15 18.82
CA GLU A 373 -6.41 -20.30 18.12
C GLU A 373 -6.13 -19.99 16.65
N LEU A 374 -5.09 -20.62 16.12
CA LEU A 374 -4.82 -20.61 14.69
C LEU A 374 -5.88 -21.47 13.98
N SER A 375 -6.51 -20.93 12.93
CA SER A 375 -7.46 -21.70 12.13
C SER A 375 -6.80 -22.94 11.51
N GLU A 376 -7.58 -23.97 11.20
CA GLU A 376 -7.08 -25.18 10.54
C GLU A 376 -6.39 -24.87 9.20
N ASP A 377 -6.92 -23.93 8.43
CA ASP A 377 -6.26 -23.51 7.17
C ASP A 377 -4.96 -22.76 7.42
N GLY A 378 -4.87 -21.98 8.49
CA GLY A 378 -3.63 -21.37 8.96
C GLY A 378 -2.60 -22.42 9.35
N LYS A 379 -2.98 -23.44 10.13
CA LYS A 379 -2.12 -24.57 10.50
C LYS A 379 -1.63 -25.33 9.27
N LYS A 380 -2.52 -25.65 8.31
CA LYS A 380 -2.16 -26.29 7.04
C LYS A 380 -1.14 -25.47 6.23
N ALA A 381 -1.33 -24.15 6.15
CA ALA A 381 -0.40 -23.27 5.43
C ALA A 381 1.01 -23.27 6.05
N VAL A 382 1.10 -23.23 7.38
CA VAL A 382 2.38 -23.34 8.10
C VAL A 382 3.03 -24.70 7.86
N LEU A 383 2.28 -25.78 8.02
CA LEU A 383 2.81 -27.12 7.85
C LEU A 383 3.25 -27.40 6.41
N LYS A 384 2.59 -26.81 5.39
CA LYS A 384 3.02 -26.88 4.00
C LYS A 384 4.39 -26.18 3.81
N ALA A 385 4.59 -25.03 4.43
CA ALA A 385 5.88 -24.33 4.39
C ALA A 385 6.97 -25.12 5.13
N VAL A 386 6.64 -25.73 6.27
CA VAL A 386 7.54 -26.62 7.03
C VAL A 386 7.98 -27.81 6.19
N ALA A 387 7.01 -28.48 5.54
CA ALA A 387 7.31 -29.63 4.66
C ALA A 387 8.28 -29.23 3.54
N PHE A 388 7.98 -28.14 2.83
CA PHE A 388 8.85 -27.62 1.78
C PHE A 388 10.27 -27.33 2.30
N LEU A 389 10.42 -26.67 3.44
CA LEU A 389 11.73 -26.36 4.00
C LEU A 389 12.52 -27.64 4.39
N ARG A 390 11.84 -28.65 4.94
CA ARG A 390 12.46 -29.95 5.24
C ARG A 390 12.92 -30.67 3.97
N GLU A 391 12.12 -30.64 2.90
CA GLU A 391 12.49 -31.17 1.58
C GLU A 391 13.72 -30.46 1.00
N GLN A 392 13.90 -29.16 1.30
CA GLN A 392 15.10 -28.41 0.90
C GLN A 392 16.32 -28.65 1.82
N GLY A 393 16.19 -29.55 2.80
CA GLY A 393 17.30 -29.96 3.69
C GLY A 393 17.51 -29.07 4.91
N PHE A 394 16.54 -28.22 5.26
CA PHE A 394 16.60 -27.43 6.49
C PHE A 394 16.19 -28.25 7.72
N THR A 395 16.84 -27.98 8.86
CA THR A 395 16.37 -28.46 10.16
C THR A 395 15.25 -27.56 10.63
N VAL A 396 14.02 -28.11 10.75
CA VAL A 396 12.81 -27.33 11.14
C VAL A 396 12.17 -27.98 12.36
N GLU A 397 12.14 -27.23 13.46
CA GLU A 397 11.68 -27.69 14.79
C GLU A 397 10.41 -26.95 15.21
N GLU A 398 9.47 -27.67 15.83
CA GLU A 398 8.29 -27.05 16.44
C GLU A 398 8.65 -26.47 17.81
N VAL A 399 8.19 -25.25 18.08
CA VAL A 399 8.33 -24.62 19.39
C VAL A 399 6.94 -24.35 19.95
N ASN A 400 6.73 -24.81 21.19
CA ASN A 400 5.44 -24.69 21.88
C ASN A 400 5.29 -23.39 22.68
N GLU A 401 6.39 -22.69 22.90
CA GLU A 401 6.43 -21.43 23.61
C GLU A 401 6.92 -20.34 22.68
N PHE A 402 6.28 -19.18 22.73
CA PHE A 402 6.75 -18.02 22.00
C PHE A 402 8.00 -17.49 22.73
N PRO A 403 9.17 -17.45 22.08
CA PRO A 403 10.41 -17.04 22.75
C PRO A 403 10.50 -15.50 22.93
N ILE A 404 9.37 -14.83 23.15
CA ILE A 404 9.27 -13.39 23.31
C ILE A 404 8.71 -13.11 24.69
N ASP A 405 9.57 -12.68 25.61
CA ASP A 405 9.15 -12.21 26.94
C ASP A 405 8.34 -10.90 26.79
N GLY A 406 7.27 -10.77 27.57
CA GLY A 406 6.50 -9.52 27.65
C GLY A 406 5.23 -9.48 26.79
N TYR A 407 4.87 -10.56 26.10
CA TYR A 407 3.60 -10.63 25.35
C TYR A 407 2.36 -10.54 26.24
N GLU A 408 2.49 -10.91 27.52
CA GLU A 408 1.38 -10.92 28.48
C GLU A 408 0.87 -9.52 28.86
N GLY A 409 1.67 -8.47 28.64
CA GLY A 409 1.30 -7.08 28.89
C GLY A 409 0.59 -6.38 27.72
N ILE A 410 0.45 -7.05 26.60
CA ILE A 410 -0.21 -6.51 25.40
C ILE A 410 -1.68 -6.98 25.39
N ARG A 411 -2.54 -6.23 26.07
CA ARG A 411 -4.00 -6.41 26.04
C ARG A 411 -4.68 -5.16 25.50
#